data_1843471964bc0e5d75037acbd93b235c
#
_entry.id   1843471964bc0e5d75037acbd93b235c
#
_cell.length_a   1.000
_cell.length_b   1.000
_cell.length_c   1.000
_cell.angle_alpha   90.00
_cell.angle_beta   90.00
_cell.angle_gamma   90.00
#
_symmetry.space_group_name_H-M   'P 1'
#
loop_
_entity.id
_entity.type
_entity.pdbx_description
1 polymer ?
#
loop_
_entity_poly.entity_id
_entity_poly.type
_entity_poly.pdbx_seq_one_letter_code
_entity_poly.pdbx_strand_id
1 'polypeptide(L)'
;MPSILDAVVVGAGPNGLTAAVELARRGFSVAVFEAADTVGGGARTEELTLPGFRHDPCSAVHPLGIGSPVFATMPLKRYGLEWLHAPLPMAHPFDDGTAAVLSRSVAETAASLGPRDAGAYRRLVNPYLGKWDTLARDFMSLPSTALPRDPLTLARFGLAGLPPSTWLLRRFRDERARALFAGLVAHVIAPLGGIATGAVGLVFALAAHAGGWPMPRGGSQSISDALAAYLRDLGGAVHTDFEVKRLDDLPPARTYVFDTSPTALARIARLGRAYDGYRYGAAAFKLDYALDGPVPWTAEEPRRAGTVQIGPRARDIDAALQLASGGRAPRNPFLITAQPSLADPGRAPAGKHVFWAYGHVPAGWDGDLTDAVERQLERFAPGFRDLVLARATAGPPQLAARNPNYVGGDIACGAASGLQLLLRPRLSLFPYATAHPAVFICSSATPPGPGVHGMSGHNAAKAVWRHLRKDS
;
A
#
# COMPACT_ATOMS: atom_id res chain seq x y z
N MET A 1 -41.82 -2.82 8.18
CA MET A 1 -40.78 -1.80 7.92
C MET A 1 -39.51 -2.55 7.61
N PRO A 2 -38.68 -2.17 6.63
CA PRO A 2 -37.37 -2.79 6.50
C PRO A 2 -36.60 -2.61 7.83
N SER A 3 -35.95 -3.67 8.29
CA SER A 3 -35.15 -3.63 9.52
C SER A 3 -34.02 -2.61 9.36
N ILE A 4 -33.87 -1.71 10.32
CA ILE A 4 -32.76 -0.73 10.34
C ILE A 4 -31.46 -1.50 10.52
N LEU A 5 -30.51 -1.30 9.61
CA LEU A 5 -29.19 -1.90 9.72
C LEU A 5 -28.38 -1.28 10.89
N ASP A 6 -27.52 -2.07 11.52
CA ASP A 6 -26.59 -1.51 12.52
C ASP A 6 -25.49 -0.68 11.84
N ALA A 7 -24.98 -1.14 10.70
CA ALA A 7 -23.98 -0.42 9.97
C ALA A 7 -24.14 -0.55 8.46
N VAL A 8 -23.91 0.56 7.75
CA VAL A 8 -23.70 0.60 6.29
C VAL A 8 -22.27 1.04 6.05
N VAL A 9 -21.57 0.30 5.18
CA VAL A 9 -20.20 0.61 4.75
C VAL A 9 -20.22 1.08 3.30
N VAL A 10 -19.56 2.20 3.00
CA VAL A 10 -19.43 2.77 1.66
C VAL A 10 -18.00 2.58 1.18
N GLY A 11 -17.86 1.80 0.11
CA GLY A 11 -16.58 1.36 -0.46
C GLY A 11 -16.20 -0.05 -0.02
N ALA A 12 -16.00 -0.93 -1.00
CA ALA A 12 -15.60 -2.32 -0.81
C ALA A 12 -14.09 -2.53 -1.05
N GLY A 13 -13.27 -1.57 -0.68
CA GLY A 13 -11.83 -1.73 -0.56
C GLY A 13 -11.45 -2.60 0.65
N PRO A 14 -10.17 -3.00 0.79
CA PRO A 14 -9.73 -3.86 1.90
C PRO A 14 -10.06 -3.30 3.29
N ASN A 15 -10.06 -1.98 3.48
CA ASN A 15 -10.40 -1.38 4.77
C ASN A 15 -11.91 -1.39 5.03
N GLY A 16 -12.74 -1.05 4.03
CA GLY A 16 -14.20 -1.10 4.14
C GLY A 16 -14.69 -2.52 4.41
N LEU A 17 -14.22 -3.50 3.63
CA LEU A 17 -14.53 -4.91 3.85
C LEU A 17 -14.06 -5.40 5.23
N THR A 18 -12.86 -4.99 5.67
CA THR A 18 -12.39 -5.34 7.03
C THR A 18 -13.28 -4.74 8.11
N ALA A 19 -13.71 -3.48 7.95
CA ALA A 19 -14.64 -2.86 8.91
C ALA A 19 -15.97 -3.60 8.96
N ALA A 20 -16.52 -3.98 7.81
CA ALA A 20 -17.74 -4.74 7.69
C ALA A 20 -17.63 -6.13 8.36
N VAL A 21 -16.55 -6.88 8.04
CA VAL A 21 -16.28 -8.19 8.68
C VAL A 21 -16.15 -8.06 10.19
N GLU A 22 -15.41 -7.07 10.69
CA GLU A 22 -15.20 -6.86 12.12
C GLU A 22 -16.49 -6.51 12.87
N LEU A 23 -17.44 -5.82 12.24
CA LEU A 23 -18.77 -5.55 12.80
C LEU A 23 -19.66 -6.80 12.73
N ALA A 24 -19.71 -7.49 11.59
CA ALA A 24 -20.50 -8.71 11.41
C ALA A 24 -20.05 -9.83 12.38
N ARG A 25 -18.74 -9.99 12.63
CA ARG A 25 -18.19 -10.92 13.65
C ARG A 25 -18.70 -10.63 15.07
N ARG A 26 -19.20 -9.43 15.33
CA ARG A 26 -19.79 -9.02 16.63
C ARG A 26 -21.32 -9.13 16.66
N GLY A 27 -21.91 -9.71 15.60
CA GLY A 27 -23.35 -9.94 15.49
C GLY A 27 -24.14 -8.73 14.97
N PHE A 28 -23.48 -7.68 14.46
CA PHE A 28 -24.18 -6.53 13.86
C PHE A 28 -24.62 -6.84 12.44
N SER A 29 -25.79 -6.32 12.06
CA SER A 29 -26.29 -6.35 10.68
C SER A 29 -25.55 -5.32 9.82
N VAL A 30 -24.88 -5.79 8.74
CA VAL A 30 -24.00 -4.95 7.92
C VAL A 30 -24.29 -5.11 6.44
N ALA A 31 -24.34 -3.98 5.71
CA ALA A 31 -24.34 -3.95 4.26
C ALA A 31 -23.22 -3.06 3.74
N VAL A 32 -22.55 -3.50 2.66
CA VAL A 32 -21.50 -2.76 1.96
C VAL A 32 -22.02 -2.31 0.60
N PHE A 33 -21.74 -1.05 0.24
CA PHE A 33 -22.10 -0.44 -1.05
C PHE A 33 -20.82 -0.01 -1.79
N GLU A 34 -20.63 -0.53 -2.99
CA GLU A 34 -19.47 -0.29 -3.86
C GLU A 34 -19.93 0.31 -5.19
N ALA A 35 -19.26 1.37 -5.62
CA ALA A 35 -19.58 2.06 -6.86
C ALA A 35 -19.24 1.26 -8.13
N ALA A 36 -18.18 0.45 -8.05
CA ALA A 36 -17.74 -0.37 -9.18
C ALA A 36 -18.54 -1.69 -9.24
N ASP A 37 -18.41 -2.38 -10.38
CA ASP A 37 -18.98 -3.71 -10.64
C ASP A 37 -18.38 -4.82 -9.79
N THR A 38 -17.16 -4.59 -9.26
CA THR A 38 -16.42 -5.55 -8.43
C THR A 38 -15.92 -4.90 -7.16
N VAL A 39 -15.77 -5.69 -6.10
CA VAL A 39 -15.07 -5.27 -4.89
C VAL A 39 -13.57 -5.12 -5.15
N GLY A 40 -12.86 -4.39 -4.27
CA GLY A 40 -11.40 -4.41 -4.30
C GLY A 40 -10.72 -3.06 -4.09
N GLY A 41 -11.35 -1.96 -4.50
CA GLY A 41 -10.72 -0.64 -4.39
C GLY A 41 -9.36 -0.59 -5.08
N GLY A 42 -8.28 -0.43 -4.30
CA GLY A 42 -6.89 -0.47 -4.80
C GLY A 42 -6.27 -1.87 -4.87
N ALA A 43 -6.98 -2.92 -4.45
CA ALA A 43 -6.54 -4.30 -4.49
C ALA A 43 -7.40 -5.10 -5.50
N ARG A 44 -7.23 -4.78 -6.78
CA ARG A 44 -7.90 -5.41 -7.92
C ARG A 44 -6.90 -6.11 -8.82
N THR A 45 -7.42 -7.04 -9.65
CA THR A 45 -6.65 -7.73 -10.69
C THR A 45 -7.50 -7.78 -11.96
N GLU A 46 -6.92 -7.41 -13.10
CA GLU A 46 -7.63 -7.25 -14.36
C GLU A 46 -6.72 -7.64 -15.54
N GLU A 47 -7.31 -7.99 -16.68
CA GLU A 47 -6.62 -8.17 -17.96
C GLU A 47 -6.48 -6.80 -18.64
N LEU A 48 -5.36 -6.09 -18.37
CA LEU A 48 -5.15 -4.72 -18.87
C LEU A 48 -4.49 -4.66 -20.25
N THR A 49 -3.81 -5.73 -20.68
CA THR A 49 -3.02 -5.74 -21.92
C THR A 49 -3.61 -6.72 -22.94
N LEU A 50 -3.28 -7.98 -22.83
CA LEU A 50 -3.73 -9.05 -23.72
C LEU A 50 -4.53 -10.09 -22.92
N PRO A 51 -5.43 -10.85 -23.57
CA PRO A 51 -6.14 -11.95 -22.92
C PRO A 51 -5.20 -12.94 -22.24
N GLY A 52 -5.54 -13.35 -21.02
CA GLY A 52 -4.74 -14.26 -20.21
C GLY A 52 -3.59 -13.61 -19.42
N PHE A 53 -3.33 -12.31 -19.60
CA PHE A 53 -2.34 -11.56 -18.80
C PHE A 53 -3.04 -10.80 -17.69
N ARG A 54 -2.88 -11.27 -16.44
CA ARG A 54 -3.53 -10.72 -15.26
C ARG A 54 -2.64 -9.73 -14.54
N HIS A 55 -3.03 -8.47 -14.54
CA HIS A 55 -2.32 -7.35 -13.92
C HIS A 55 -3.02 -6.86 -12.66
N ASP A 56 -2.25 -6.28 -11.75
CA ASP A 56 -2.79 -5.55 -10.60
C ASP A 56 -2.72 -4.05 -10.90
N PRO A 57 -3.83 -3.37 -11.19
CA PRO A 57 -3.83 -1.96 -11.62
C PRO A 57 -3.18 -1.00 -10.64
N CYS A 58 -3.16 -1.34 -9.35
CA CYS A 58 -2.54 -0.52 -8.31
C CYS A 58 -1.63 -1.34 -7.41
N SER A 59 -2.15 -1.96 -6.36
CA SER A 59 -1.36 -2.68 -5.36
C SER A 59 -1.15 -4.13 -5.79
N ALA A 60 0.08 -4.67 -5.73
CA ALA A 60 0.40 -6.04 -6.15
C ALA A 60 1.21 -6.83 -5.13
N VAL A 61 2.00 -6.17 -4.30
CA VAL A 61 2.90 -6.78 -3.33
C VAL A 61 2.54 -6.35 -1.92
N HIS A 62 2.37 -7.30 -1.01
CA HIS A 62 1.66 -7.05 0.24
C HIS A 62 2.41 -7.49 1.52
N PRO A 63 3.60 -6.92 1.82
CA PRO A 63 4.33 -7.24 3.06
C PRO A 63 3.54 -6.87 4.32
N LEU A 64 2.73 -5.79 4.27
CA LEU A 64 1.85 -5.40 5.37
C LEU A 64 0.56 -6.22 5.40
N GLY A 65 0.18 -6.85 4.30
CA GLY A 65 -0.99 -7.74 4.22
C GLY A 65 -0.74 -9.06 4.96
N ILE A 66 0.36 -9.75 4.63
CA ILE A 66 0.74 -10.98 5.33
C ILE A 66 1.08 -10.72 6.80
N GLY A 67 1.69 -9.57 7.10
CA GLY A 67 2.01 -9.12 8.46
C GLY A 67 0.85 -8.42 9.17
N SER A 68 -0.36 -8.41 8.60
CA SER A 68 -1.48 -7.69 9.19
C SER A 68 -2.01 -8.34 10.46
N PRO A 69 -2.00 -7.62 11.60
CA PRO A 69 -2.56 -8.14 12.84
C PRO A 69 -4.04 -8.52 12.75
N VAL A 70 -4.83 -7.84 11.92
CA VAL A 70 -6.26 -8.15 11.76
C VAL A 70 -6.48 -9.31 10.80
N PHE A 71 -5.78 -9.37 9.67
CA PHE A 71 -5.92 -10.50 8.73
C PHE A 71 -5.51 -11.82 9.37
N ALA A 72 -4.50 -11.82 10.25
CA ALA A 72 -4.08 -13.00 11.02
C ALA A 72 -5.20 -13.56 11.93
N THR A 73 -6.23 -12.77 12.27
CA THR A 73 -7.37 -13.22 13.07
C THR A 73 -8.57 -13.73 12.24
N MET A 74 -8.46 -13.64 10.91
CA MET A 74 -9.52 -14.00 9.97
C MET A 74 -9.18 -15.28 9.21
N PRO A 75 -10.12 -16.16 8.93
CA PRO A 75 -9.86 -17.42 8.23
C PRO A 75 -9.77 -17.22 6.69
N LEU A 76 -9.04 -16.18 6.21
CA LEU A 76 -9.03 -15.76 4.81
C LEU A 76 -8.51 -16.86 3.86
N LYS A 77 -7.64 -17.74 4.35
CA LYS A 77 -7.19 -18.92 3.59
C LYS A 77 -8.36 -19.84 3.21
N ARG A 78 -9.36 -20.01 4.10
CA ARG A 78 -10.58 -20.79 3.82
C ARG A 78 -11.39 -20.20 2.66
N TYR A 79 -11.27 -18.88 2.45
CA TYR A 79 -11.96 -18.13 1.41
C TYR A 79 -11.07 -17.85 0.19
N GLY A 80 -9.96 -18.58 0.03
CA GLY A 80 -9.13 -18.58 -1.17
C GLY A 80 -7.90 -17.68 -1.16
N LEU A 81 -7.62 -16.94 -0.07
CA LEU A 81 -6.41 -16.14 0.01
C LEU A 81 -5.18 -17.02 0.28
N GLU A 82 -4.27 -17.05 -0.68
CA GLU A 82 -2.99 -17.75 -0.57
C GLU A 82 -1.85 -16.79 -0.91
N TRP A 83 -0.84 -16.73 -0.02
CA TRP A 83 0.34 -15.90 -0.21
C TRP A 83 1.46 -16.65 -0.90
N LEU A 84 1.96 -16.11 -2.01
CA LEU A 84 3.08 -16.64 -2.78
C LEU A 84 4.30 -15.72 -2.64
N HIS A 85 5.49 -16.34 -2.61
CA HIS A 85 6.74 -15.60 -2.50
C HIS A 85 7.60 -15.86 -3.73
N ALA A 86 8.15 -14.79 -4.32
CA ALA A 86 9.26 -14.93 -5.25
C ALA A 86 10.50 -15.46 -4.50
N PRO A 87 11.46 -16.09 -5.21
CA PRO A 87 12.69 -16.58 -4.59
C PRO A 87 13.46 -15.53 -3.80
N LEU A 88 13.42 -14.27 -4.25
CA LEU A 88 13.98 -13.12 -3.57
C LEU A 88 12.92 -12.02 -3.43
N PRO A 89 12.69 -11.45 -2.23
CA PRO A 89 11.79 -10.32 -2.02
C PRO A 89 12.05 -9.12 -2.92
N MET A 90 13.29 -8.56 -2.87
CA MET A 90 13.61 -7.35 -3.59
C MET A 90 15.09 -7.30 -3.97
N ALA A 91 15.37 -6.69 -5.14
CA ALA A 91 16.70 -6.33 -5.58
C ALA A 91 16.77 -4.86 -5.99
N HIS A 92 17.96 -4.30 -5.86
CA HIS A 92 18.30 -2.94 -6.26
C HIS A 92 19.56 -2.98 -7.11
N PRO A 93 19.44 -2.96 -8.47
CA PRO A 93 20.57 -3.04 -9.36
C PRO A 93 21.37 -1.74 -9.43
N PHE A 94 22.67 -1.86 -9.76
CA PHE A 94 23.62 -0.78 -9.96
C PHE A 94 24.21 -0.82 -11.35
N ASP A 95 24.80 0.30 -11.79
CA ASP A 95 25.41 0.45 -13.11
C ASP A 95 26.63 -0.46 -13.34
N ASP A 96 27.23 -0.97 -12.30
CA ASP A 96 28.38 -1.89 -12.34
C ASP A 96 27.98 -3.37 -12.59
N GLY A 97 26.70 -3.63 -12.86
CA GLY A 97 26.16 -4.98 -13.08
C GLY A 97 25.94 -5.79 -11.81
N THR A 98 26.05 -5.18 -10.64
CA THR A 98 25.79 -5.81 -9.35
C THR A 98 24.45 -5.36 -8.79
N ALA A 99 23.96 -6.01 -7.70
CA ALA A 99 22.77 -5.56 -6.99
C ALA A 99 22.93 -5.67 -5.47
N ALA A 100 22.23 -4.82 -4.71
CA ALA A 100 21.92 -5.05 -3.31
C ALA A 100 20.58 -5.77 -3.20
N VAL A 101 20.41 -6.62 -2.18
CA VAL A 101 19.18 -7.39 -2.01
C VAL A 101 18.55 -7.19 -0.64
N LEU A 102 17.23 -7.23 -0.63
CA LEU A 102 16.46 -7.46 0.58
C LEU A 102 15.97 -8.91 0.53
N SER A 103 16.59 -9.77 1.35
CA SER A 103 16.21 -11.16 1.54
C SER A 103 15.31 -11.28 2.78
N ARG A 104 14.61 -12.41 2.92
CA ARG A 104 13.97 -12.77 4.20
C ARG A 104 14.99 -12.99 5.31
N SER A 105 16.22 -13.38 4.97
CA SER A 105 17.35 -13.50 5.88
C SER A 105 18.03 -12.14 6.11
N VAL A 106 18.09 -11.68 7.35
CA VAL A 106 18.88 -10.49 7.74
C VAL A 106 20.37 -10.70 7.42
N ALA A 107 20.87 -11.92 7.55
CA ALA A 107 22.26 -12.23 7.27
C ALA A 107 22.60 -12.07 5.78
N GLU A 108 21.76 -12.59 4.89
CA GLU A 108 21.91 -12.44 3.44
C GLU A 108 21.78 -10.99 2.98
N THR A 109 20.77 -10.25 3.49
CA THR A 109 20.65 -8.81 3.22
C THR A 109 21.91 -8.07 3.65
N ALA A 110 22.36 -8.28 4.90
CA ALA A 110 23.57 -7.64 5.43
C ALA A 110 24.83 -7.98 4.61
N ALA A 111 24.96 -9.23 4.14
CA ALA A 111 26.08 -9.66 3.31
C ALA A 111 26.10 -8.92 1.96
N SER A 112 24.92 -8.74 1.31
CA SER A 112 24.81 -8.01 0.03
C SER A 112 25.20 -6.53 0.13
N LEU A 113 25.11 -5.94 1.33
CA LEU A 113 25.48 -4.54 1.56
C LEU A 113 26.99 -4.34 1.75
N GLY A 114 27.76 -5.44 1.84
CA GLY A 114 29.19 -5.41 2.04
C GLY A 114 29.64 -5.29 3.50
N PRO A 115 30.93 -5.55 3.79
CA PRO A 115 31.44 -5.69 5.16
C PRO A 115 31.36 -4.41 5.98
N ARG A 116 31.40 -3.24 5.34
CA ARG A 116 31.32 -1.93 6.03
C ARG A 116 29.95 -1.65 6.62
N ASP A 117 28.88 -2.13 5.97
CA ASP A 117 27.50 -1.78 6.33
C ASP A 117 26.68 -2.94 6.89
N ALA A 118 27.16 -4.18 6.74
CA ALA A 118 26.52 -5.37 7.30
C ALA A 118 26.18 -5.24 8.80
N GLY A 119 27.14 -4.74 9.58
CA GLY A 119 26.95 -4.50 11.01
C GLY A 119 25.96 -3.37 11.33
N ALA A 120 25.97 -2.30 10.52
CA ALA A 120 25.04 -1.18 10.68
C ALA A 120 23.59 -1.62 10.40
N TYR A 121 23.39 -2.40 9.33
CA TYR A 121 22.07 -2.95 8.99
C TYR A 121 21.52 -3.86 10.08
N ARG A 122 22.32 -4.80 10.57
CA ARG A 122 21.91 -5.70 11.68
C ARG A 122 21.54 -4.93 12.94
N ARG A 123 22.30 -3.92 13.33
CA ARG A 123 21.98 -3.06 14.50
C ARG A 123 20.68 -2.27 14.32
N LEU A 124 20.32 -1.96 13.06
CA LEU A 124 19.10 -1.23 12.74
C LEU A 124 17.86 -2.13 12.84
N VAL A 125 17.94 -3.41 12.43
CA VAL A 125 16.80 -4.30 12.25
C VAL A 125 16.60 -5.27 13.41
N ASN A 126 17.68 -5.92 13.90
CA ASN A 126 17.59 -7.00 14.89
C ASN A 126 16.88 -6.64 16.20
N PRO A 127 16.97 -5.38 16.73
CA PRO A 127 16.27 -5.04 17.97
C PRO A 127 14.75 -5.18 17.93
N TYR A 128 14.17 -5.20 16.73
CA TYR A 128 12.72 -5.19 16.52
C TYR A 128 12.18 -6.50 15.94
N LEU A 129 13.03 -7.30 15.25
CA LEU A 129 12.55 -8.42 14.45
C LEU A 129 11.84 -9.50 15.30
N GLY A 130 12.43 -9.90 16.43
CA GLY A 130 11.82 -10.87 17.34
C GLY A 130 10.56 -10.39 18.06
N LYS A 131 10.21 -9.11 17.90
CA LYS A 131 9.04 -8.46 18.50
C LYS A 131 8.09 -7.89 17.43
N TRP A 132 8.27 -8.28 16.18
CA TRP A 132 7.55 -7.69 15.04
C TRP A 132 6.03 -7.75 15.22
N ASP A 133 5.45 -8.88 15.60
CA ASP A 133 4.00 -9.03 15.71
C ASP A 133 3.39 -8.09 16.76
N THR A 134 4.08 -7.91 17.88
CA THR A 134 3.67 -6.96 18.91
C THR A 134 3.86 -5.52 18.44
N LEU A 135 5.02 -5.22 17.86
CA LEU A 135 5.32 -3.89 17.33
C LEU A 135 4.35 -3.50 16.21
N ALA A 136 4.07 -4.40 15.24
CA ALA A 136 3.13 -4.16 14.15
C ALA A 136 1.73 -3.83 14.69
N ARG A 137 1.25 -4.58 15.69
CA ARG A 137 -0.01 -4.29 16.35
C ARG A 137 0.00 -2.93 17.04
N ASP A 138 1.06 -2.61 17.74
CA ASP A 138 1.16 -1.39 18.53
C ASP A 138 1.23 -0.13 17.64
N PHE A 139 2.05 -0.12 16.58
CA PHE A 139 2.12 1.05 15.69
C PHE A 139 0.93 1.17 14.72
N MET A 140 0.31 0.05 14.36
CA MET A 140 -0.91 0.06 13.52
C MET A 140 -2.20 0.33 14.28
N SER A 141 -2.15 0.43 15.62
CA SER A 141 -3.25 0.83 16.47
C SER A 141 -3.03 2.24 17.01
N LEU A 142 -4.11 2.90 17.42
CA LEU A 142 -4.02 4.17 18.14
C LEU A 142 -4.24 3.96 19.64
N PRO A 143 -3.64 4.77 20.52
CA PRO A 143 -3.92 4.73 21.96
C PRO A 143 -5.42 4.84 22.28
N SER A 144 -6.18 5.58 21.46
CA SER A 144 -7.65 5.67 21.58
C SER A 144 -8.39 4.38 21.22
N THR A 145 -7.74 3.44 20.52
CA THR A 145 -8.33 2.14 20.13
C THR A 145 -7.74 0.97 20.89
N ALA A 146 -6.46 1.03 21.26
CA ALA A 146 -5.76 0.00 22.04
C ALA A 146 -4.53 0.59 22.73
N LEU A 147 -4.25 0.16 23.95
CA LEU A 147 -2.98 0.47 24.64
C LEU A 147 -1.84 -0.36 24.01
N PRO A 148 -0.62 0.21 23.90
CA PRO A 148 0.55 -0.54 23.47
C PRO A 148 0.84 -1.72 24.40
N ARG A 149 1.21 -2.87 23.83
CA ARG A 149 1.61 -4.07 24.59
C ARG A 149 3.06 -4.05 25.01
N ASP A 150 3.91 -3.44 24.15
CA ASP A 150 5.34 -3.22 24.47
C ASP A 150 5.69 -1.74 24.23
N PRO A 151 5.32 -0.84 25.18
CA PRO A 151 5.54 0.59 25.03
C PRO A 151 7.01 0.96 24.91
N LEU A 152 7.90 0.18 25.49
CA LEU A 152 9.36 0.42 25.40
C LEU A 152 9.90 0.16 23.99
N THR A 153 9.49 -0.96 23.38
CA THR A 153 9.89 -1.26 22.00
C THR A 153 9.25 -0.27 21.03
N LEU A 154 7.98 0.12 21.23
CA LEU A 154 7.32 1.14 20.42
C LEU A 154 8.02 2.51 20.55
N ALA A 155 8.40 2.92 21.75
CA ALA A 155 9.15 4.17 21.97
C ALA A 155 10.53 4.15 21.28
N ARG A 156 11.27 3.04 21.40
CA ARG A 156 12.55 2.86 20.70
C ARG A 156 12.40 2.91 19.17
N PHE A 157 11.37 2.26 18.67
CA PHE A 157 11.03 2.30 17.24
C PHE A 157 10.67 3.72 16.79
N GLY A 158 9.86 4.43 17.56
CA GLY A 158 9.53 5.83 17.32
C GLY A 158 10.77 6.74 17.30
N LEU A 159 11.66 6.62 18.28
CA LEU A 159 12.92 7.37 18.32
C LEU A 159 13.83 7.08 17.11
N ALA A 160 13.84 5.84 16.61
CA ALA A 160 14.59 5.47 15.42
C ALA A 160 13.95 5.94 14.13
N GLY A 161 12.62 5.92 14.05
CA GLY A 161 11.86 6.18 12.82
C GLY A 161 11.36 7.62 12.64
N LEU A 162 11.16 8.39 13.72
CA LEU A 162 10.72 9.78 13.69
C LEU A 162 11.67 10.75 12.96
N PRO A 163 13.00 10.62 13.08
CA PRO A 163 13.91 11.45 12.29
C PRO A 163 13.71 11.25 10.79
N PRO A 164 14.05 12.27 9.96
CA PRO A 164 14.15 12.11 8.52
C PRO A 164 15.01 10.90 8.13
N SER A 165 14.60 10.15 7.13
CA SER A 165 15.37 8.98 6.68
C SER A 165 16.79 9.34 6.23
N THR A 166 17.00 10.57 5.78
CA THR A 166 18.35 11.10 5.45
C THR A 166 19.32 11.00 6.63
N TRP A 167 18.84 11.02 7.89
CA TRP A 167 19.67 10.79 9.05
C TRP A 167 19.99 9.30 9.26
N LEU A 168 19.04 8.41 8.98
CA LEU A 168 19.27 6.96 9.02
C LEU A 168 20.27 6.55 7.94
N LEU A 169 20.18 7.13 6.74
CA LEU A 169 21.12 6.86 5.63
C LEU A 169 22.58 7.20 5.99
N ARG A 170 22.83 8.18 6.88
CA ARG A 170 24.18 8.50 7.35
C ARG A 170 24.84 7.39 8.15
N ARG A 171 24.06 6.40 8.64
CA ARG A 171 24.61 5.21 9.33
C ARG A 171 25.31 4.25 8.39
N PHE A 172 25.02 4.36 7.09
CA PHE A 172 25.63 3.56 6.03
C PHE A 172 26.78 4.33 5.38
N ARG A 173 27.84 3.60 5.06
CA ARG A 173 29.05 4.14 4.43
C ARG A 173 29.00 4.03 2.93
N ASP A 174 28.50 2.90 2.43
CA ASP A 174 28.46 2.57 1.00
C ASP A 174 27.12 2.93 0.36
N GLU A 175 27.16 3.32 -0.90
CA GLU A 175 25.96 3.73 -1.63
C GLU A 175 24.98 2.58 -1.82
N ARG A 176 25.45 1.33 -1.86
CA ARG A 176 24.60 0.13 -1.95
C ARG A 176 23.57 0.07 -0.81
N ALA A 177 24.03 0.24 0.41
CA ALA A 177 23.17 0.22 1.59
C ALA A 177 22.24 1.43 1.64
N ARG A 178 22.76 2.60 1.26
CA ARG A 178 21.96 3.84 1.19
C ARG A 178 20.86 3.74 0.14
N ALA A 179 21.17 3.26 -1.07
CA ALA A 179 20.20 3.17 -2.16
C ALA A 179 19.13 2.13 -1.86
N LEU A 180 19.48 0.93 -1.38
CA LEU A 180 18.50 -0.08 -0.99
C LEU A 180 17.54 0.47 0.08
N PHE A 181 18.08 1.10 1.14
CA PHE A 181 17.23 1.62 2.21
C PHE A 181 16.42 2.84 1.76
N ALA A 182 16.98 3.73 0.94
CA ALA A 182 16.25 4.85 0.33
C ALA A 182 15.08 4.38 -0.53
N GLY A 183 15.27 3.30 -1.30
CA GLY A 183 14.22 2.66 -2.07
C GLY A 183 13.07 2.14 -1.21
N LEU A 184 13.36 1.56 -0.04
CA LEU A 184 12.32 1.16 0.92
C LEU A 184 11.55 2.38 1.45
N VAL A 185 12.26 3.46 1.77
CA VAL A 185 11.63 4.71 2.21
C VAL A 185 10.76 5.34 1.12
N ALA A 186 11.16 5.22 -0.15
CA ALA A 186 10.47 5.86 -1.27
C ALA A 186 9.01 5.38 -1.47
N HIS A 187 8.60 4.26 -0.84
CA HIS A 187 7.19 3.87 -0.75
C HIS A 187 6.32 4.89 0.00
N VAL A 188 6.92 5.85 0.70
CA VAL A 188 6.21 6.97 1.33
C VAL A 188 5.61 7.95 0.31
N ILE A 189 6.10 7.94 -0.94
CA ILE A 189 5.71 8.87 -2.03
C ILE A 189 5.94 10.34 -1.62
N ALA A 190 7.06 10.61 -0.95
CA ALA A 190 7.45 11.94 -0.49
C ALA A 190 8.98 12.04 -0.41
N PRO A 191 9.55 13.26 -0.39
CA PRO A 191 10.98 13.46 -0.20
C PRO A 191 11.52 12.78 1.06
N LEU A 192 12.72 12.22 0.98
CA LEU A 192 13.34 11.44 2.06
C LEU A 192 13.67 12.27 3.32
N GLY A 193 13.77 13.60 3.16
CA GLY A 193 14.05 14.54 4.25
C GLY A 193 12.85 14.85 5.17
N GLY A 194 11.67 14.24 4.93
CA GLY A 194 10.48 14.44 5.75
C GLY A 194 10.57 13.77 7.14
N ILE A 195 9.85 14.33 8.12
CA ILE A 195 9.69 13.72 9.44
C ILE A 195 9.01 12.36 9.31
N ALA A 196 9.43 11.38 10.11
CA ALA A 196 8.92 10.01 10.19
C ALA A 196 9.09 9.17 8.90
N THR A 197 9.79 9.68 7.88
CA THR A 197 10.12 8.87 6.69
C THR A 197 11.03 7.69 7.03
N GLY A 198 11.87 7.83 8.05
CA GLY A 198 12.69 6.73 8.57
C GLY A 198 11.88 5.53 9.06
N ALA A 199 10.70 5.77 9.65
CA ALA A 199 9.82 4.70 10.10
C ALA A 199 9.31 3.84 8.93
N VAL A 200 9.04 4.44 7.77
CA VAL A 200 8.56 3.72 6.58
C VAL A 200 9.61 2.70 6.10
N GLY A 201 10.87 3.12 5.96
CA GLY A 201 11.96 2.21 5.58
C GLY A 201 12.16 1.08 6.60
N LEU A 202 12.08 1.39 7.90
CA LEU A 202 12.17 0.39 8.98
C LEU A 202 11.01 -0.61 8.93
N VAL A 203 9.77 -0.13 8.76
CA VAL A 203 8.58 -0.99 8.66
C VAL A 203 8.71 -1.97 7.49
N PHE A 204 9.09 -1.48 6.31
CA PHE A 204 9.24 -2.35 5.14
C PHE A 204 10.42 -3.34 5.29
N ALA A 205 11.55 -2.91 5.85
CA ALA A 205 12.66 -3.83 6.13
C ALA A 205 12.24 -4.93 7.11
N LEU A 206 11.58 -4.55 8.22
CA LEU A 206 11.10 -5.49 9.24
C LEU A 206 10.02 -6.43 8.69
N ALA A 207 9.05 -5.91 7.94
CA ALA A 207 7.99 -6.71 7.32
C ALA A 207 8.56 -7.76 6.36
N ALA A 208 9.56 -7.37 5.55
CA ALA A 208 10.21 -8.30 4.62
C ALA A 208 10.94 -9.45 5.34
N HIS A 209 11.60 -9.16 6.47
CA HIS A 209 12.28 -10.21 7.25
C HIS A 209 11.31 -11.08 8.05
N ALA A 210 10.25 -10.49 8.59
CA ALA A 210 9.30 -11.21 9.43
C ALA A 210 8.29 -12.05 8.62
N GLY A 211 7.59 -11.42 7.68
CA GLY A 211 6.52 -12.05 6.88
C GLY A 211 6.92 -12.34 5.44
N GLY A 212 7.96 -11.68 4.93
CA GLY A 212 8.36 -11.72 3.54
C GLY A 212 7.73 -10.61 2.71
N TRP A 213 7.74 -10.80 1.39
CA TRP A 213 7.32 -9.82 0.38
C TRP A 213 6.38 -10.46 -0.63
N PRO A 214 5.22 -11.03 -0.15
CA PRO A 214 4.39 -11.88 -0.96
C PRO A 214 3.47 -11.13 -1.91
N MET A 215 3.00 -11.90 -2.89
CA MET A 215 1.87 -11.59 -3.76
C MET A 215 0.75 -12.60 -3.51
N PRO A 216 -0.53 -12.23 -3.62
CA PRO A 216 -1.61 -13.21 -3.52
C PRO A 216 -1.69 -14.05 -4.82
N ARG A 217 -1.99 -15.34 -4.70
CA ARG A 217 -2.28 -16.20 -5.85
C ARG A 217 -3.44 -15.62 -6.67
N GLY A 218 -3.27 -15.56 -7.98
CA GLY A 218 -4.26 -15.01 -8.91
C GLY A 218 -4.33 -13.48 -8.93
N GLY A 219 -3.64 -12.79 -8.00
CA GLY A 219 -3.57 -11.33 -7.92
C GLY A 219 -4.23 -10.73 -6.69
N SER A 220 -4.10 -9.42 -6.56
CA SER A 220 -4.53 -8.67 -5.38
C SER A 220 -6.04 -8.73 -5.13
N GLN A 221 -6.85 -8.97 -6.18
CA GLN A 221 -8.29 -9.17 -6.10
C GLN A 221 -8.67 -10.24 -5.07
N SER A 222 -7.87 -11.31 -4.96
CA SER A 222 -8.15 -12.42 -4.04
C SER A 222 -8.21 -12.01 -2.55
N ILE A 223 -7.56 -10.91 -2.17
CA ILE A 223 -7.66 -10.37 -0.80
C ILE A 223 -9.07 -9.85 -0.55
N SER A 224 -9.58 -9.06 -1.47
CA SER A 224 -10.90 -8.44 -1.35
C SER A 224 -12.02 -9.47 -1.53
N ASP A 225 -11.84 -10.43 -2.45
CA ASP A 225 -12.77 -11.53 -2.64
C ASP A 225 -12.88 -12.41 -1.40
N ALA A 226 -11.75 -12.74 -0.75
CA ALA A 226 -11.75 -13.50 0.49
C ALA A 226 -12.45 -12.76 1.64
N LEU A 227 -12.23 -11.45 1.76
CA LEU A 227 -12.92 -10.61 2.76
C LEU A 227 -14.43 -10.53 2.49
N ALA A 228 -14.83 -10.33 1.23
CA ALA A 228 -16.24 -10.26 0.83
C ALA A 228 -16.94 -11.61 1.01
N ALA A 229 -16.29 -12.72 0.68
CA ALA A 229 -16.81 -14.06 0.89
C ALA A 229 -16.99 -14.34 2.40
N TYR A 230 -16.00 -13.98 3.22
CA TYR A 230 -16.12 -14.12 4.67
C TYR A 230 -17.24 -13.24 5.26
N LEU A 231 -17.41 -12.01 4.76
CA LEU A 231 -18.51 -11.14 5.17
C LEU A 231 -19.88 -11.77 4.87
N ARG A 232 -20.05 -12.38 3.67
CA ARG A 232 -21.29 -13.05 3.29
C ARG A 232 -21.57 -14.28 4.15
N ASP A 233 -20.55 -15.06 4.51
CA ASP A 233 -20.66 -16.20 5.43
C ASP A 233 -21.11 -15.78 6.85
N LEU A 234 -20.77 -14.55 7.25
CA LEU A 234 -21.24 -13.93 8.49
C LEU A 234 -22.64 -13.29 8.39
N GLY A 235 -23.32 -13.40 7.24
CA GLY A 235 -24.65 -12.84 7.00
C GLY A 235 -24.65 -11.37 6.52
N GLY A 236 -23.49 -10.79 6.23
CA GLY A 236 -23.41 -9.43 5.66
C GLY A 236 -23.71 -9.40 4.16
N ALA A 237 -24.20 -8.25 3.67
CA ALA A 237 -24.50 -8.05 2.26
C ALA A 237 -23.43 -7.19 1.56
N VAL A 238 -23.21 -7.42 0.26
CA VAL A 238 -22.33 -6.58 -0.58
C VAL A 238 -23.08 -6.25 -1.86
N HIS A 239 -23.27 -4.96 -2.12
CA HIS A 239 -23.94 -4.40 -3.29
C HIS A 239 -22.89 -3.66 -4.13
N THR A 240 -22.68 -4.10 -5.35
CA THR A 240 -21.83 -3.48 -6.37
C THR A 240 -22.68 -2.64 -7.34
N ASP A 241 -22.03 -1.90 -8.24
CA ASP A 241 -22.70 -0.98 -9.20
C ASP A 241 -23.60 0.06 -8.52
N PHE A 242 -23.23 0.47 -7.29
CA PHE A 242 -23.99 1.41 -6.49
C PHE A 242 -23.15 2.61 -6.05
N GLU A 243 -23.15 3.67 -6.85
CA GLU A 243 -22.46 4.92 -6.52
C GLU A 243 -23.25 5.74 -5.49
N VAL A 244 -22.69 5.91 -4.29
CA VAL A 244 -23.25 6.75 -3.23
C VAL A 244 -22.84 8.21 -3.46
N LYS A 245 -23.81 9.07 -3.79
CA LYS A 245 -23.60 10.51 -4.00
C LYS A 245 -24.01 11.35 -2.80
N ARG A 246 -24.96 10.87 -2.02
CA ARG A 246 -25.50 11.51 -0.81
C ARG A 246 -25.78 10.44 0.24
N LEU A 247 -25.80 10.84 1.50
CA LEU A 247 -26.12 9.93 2.61
C LEU A 247 -27.55 9.34 2.48
N ASP A 248 -28.47 10.12 1.91
CA ASP A 248 -29.86 9.73 1.69
C ASP A 248 -30.05 8.64 0.60
N ASP A 249 -29.01 8.34 -0.19
CA ASP A 249 -29.05 7.25 -1.17
C ASP A 249 -28.96 5.87 -0.48
N LEU A 250 -28.53 5.85 0.79
CA LEU A 250 -28.30 4.64 1.56
C LEU A 250 -29.53 4.22 2.36
N PRO A 251 -29.72 2.92 2.62
CA PRO A 251 -30.76 2.47 3.53
C PRO A 251 -30.56 3.02 4.95
N PRO A 252 -31.65 3.18 5.73
CA PRO A 252 -31.54 3.61 7.12
C PRO A 252 -30.67 2.67 7.95
N ALA A 253 -29.68 3.25 8.63
CA ALA A 253 -28.77 2.54 9.51
C ALA A 253 -28.44 3.36 10.75
N ARG A 254 -28.02 2.67 11.83
CA ARG A 254 -27.53 3.33 13.05
C ARG A 254 -26.19 4.02 12.82
N THR A 255 -25.35 3.48 11.91
CA THR A 255 -24.04 4.03 11.59
C THR A 255 -23.67 3.87 10.12
N TYR A 256 -22.86 4.80 9.60
CA TYR A 256 -22.33 4.81 8.24
C TYR A 256 -20.80 4.92 8.28
N VAL A 257 -20.10 3.99 7.63
CA VAL A 257 -18.64 3.88 7.66
C VAL A 257 -18.09 4.03 6.25
N PHE A 258 -17.24 5.02 6.02
CA PHE A 258 -16.76 5.38 4.69
C PHE A 258 -15.31 4.93 4.47
N ASP A 259 -15.10 4.03 3.50
CA ASP A 259 -13.79 3.69 2.91
C ASP A 259 -13.55 4.57 1.66
N THR A 260 -13.66 5.87 1.84
CA THR A 260 -13.51 6.86 0.76
C THR A 260 -12.47 7.92 1.14
N SER A 261 -12.09 8.74 0.16
CA SER A 261 -11.26 9.91 0.46
C SER A 261 -11.99 10.89 1.41
N PRO A 262 -11.26 11.63 2.26
CA PRO A 262 -11.87 12.59 3.17
C PRO A 262 -12.73 13.64 2.47
N THR A 263 -12.30 14.10 1.28
CA THR A 263 -13.03 15.07 0.48
C THR A 263 -14.32 14.50 -0.11
N ALA A 264 -14.32 13.23 -0.54
CA ALA A 264 -15.53 12.55 -0.99
C ALA A 264 -16.51 12.37 0.17
N LEU A 265 -16.02 11.90 1.33
CA LEU A 265 -16.85 11.79 2.54
C LEU A 265 -17.49 13.14 2.92
N ALA A 266 -16.68 14.21 2.97
CA ALA A 266 -17.20 15.55 3.33
C ALA A 266 -18.35 15.99 2.42
N ARG A 267 -18.23 15.71 1.12
CA ARG A 267 -19.27 16.00 0.12
C ARG A 267 -20.52 15.14 0.32
N ILE A 268 -20.36 13.81 0.45
CA ILE A 268 -21.47 12.86 0.56
C ILE A 268 -22.27 13.07 1.84
N ALA A 269 -21.58 13.22 2.97
CA ALA A 269 -22.19 13.37 4.30
C ALA A 269 -22.40 14.84 4.72
N ARG A 270 -22.17 15.80 3.81
CA ARG A 270 -22.37 17.26 4.03
C ARG A 270 -21.67 17.78 5.29
N LEU A 271 -20.40 17.38 5.47
CA LEU A 271 -19.60 17.75 6.66
C LEU A 271 -18.98 19.15 6.59
N GLY A 272 -19.40 19.98 5.65
CA GLY A 272 -18.90 21.33 5.46
C GLY A 272 -17.38 21.33 5.22
N ARG A 273 -16.65 22.17 5.95
CA ARG A 273 -15.20 22.39 5.82
C ARG A 273 -14.33 21.41 6.63
N ALA A 274 -14.86 20.26 7.06
CA ALA A 274 -14.20 19.37 8.01
C ALA A 274 -12.81 18.87 7.56
N TYR A 275 -12.57 18.83 6.25
CA TYR A 275 -11.32 18.32 5.65
C TYR A 275 -10.67 19.31 4.66
N ASP A 276 -11.00 20.61 4.69
CA ASP A 276 -10.41 21.62 3.80
C ASP A 276 -8.87 21.70 3.88
N GLY A 277 -8.30 21.39 5.04
CA GLY A 277 -6.87 21.34 5.25
C GLY A 277 -6.19 20.03 4.83
N TYR A 278 -6.95 19.02 4.38
CA TYR A 278 -6.38 17.74 3.97
C TYR A 278 -5.74 17.86 2.58
N ARG A 279 -4.49 17.43 2.46
CA ARG A 279 -3.71 17.53 1.22
C ARG A 279 -3.45 16.15 0.63
N TYR A 280 -3.54 16.07 -0.70
CA TYR A 280 -3.13 14.90 -1.47
C TYR A 280 -1.67 15.06 -1.90
N GLY A 281 -0.98 13.91 -2.10
CA GLY A 281 0.44 13.86 -2.39
C GLY A 281 0.75 13.82 -3.89
N ALA A 282 2.01 13.51 -4.20
CA ALA A 282 2.41 13.18 -5.56
C ALA A 282 1.68 11.94 -6.05
N ALA A 283 1.53 11.84 -7.36
CA ALA A 283 0.82 10.79 -8.04
C ALA A 283 1.76 9.69 -8.54
N ALA A 284 1.18 8.55 -8.93
CA ALA A 284 1.87 7.51 -9.68
C ALA A 284 1.61 7.67 -11.20
N PHE A 285 2.60 7.27 -12.00
CA PHE A 285 2.45 6.94 -13.41
C PHE A 285 2.88 5.49 -13.59
N LYS A 286 1.94 4.63 -13.95
CA LYS A 286 2.11 3.18 -13.96
C LYS A 286 2.05 2.63 -15.38
N LEU A 287 2.90 1.63 -15.63
CA LEU A 287 2.90 0.83 -16.85
C LEU A 287 2.78 -0.64 -16.48
N ASP A 288 1.87 -1.32 -17.15
CA ASP A 288 1.66 -2.77 -17.07
C ASP A 288 2.06 -3.38 -18.41
N TYR A 289 2.85 -4.46 -18.39
CA TYR A 289 3.40 -5.08 -19.58
C TYR A 289 3.06 -6.57 -19.66
N ALA A 290 2.62 -7.00 -20.85
CA ALA A 290 2.66 -8.39 -21.29
C ALA A 290 4.02 -8.61 -21.97
N LEU A 291 4.81 -9.56 -21.50
CA LEU A 291 6.17 -9.82 -21.99
C LEU A 291 6.27 -11.21 -22.63
N ASP A 292 7.10 -11.31 -23.65
CA ASP A 292 7.44 -12.57 -24.37
C ASP A 292 8.47 -13.43 -23.64
N GLY A 293 8.82 -13.10 -22.42
CA GLY A 293 9.78 -13.81 -21.60
C GLY A 293 10.12 -13.05 -20.33
N PRO A 294 11.04 -13.60 -19.51
CA PRO A 294 11.50 -12.95 -18.29
C PRO A 294 12.32 -11.71 -18.61
N VAL A 295 12.27 -10.68 -17.75
CA VAL A 295 13.05 -9.44 -17.89
C VAL A 295 14.55 -9.76 -17.91
N PRO A 296 15.31 -9.27 -18.92
CA PRO A 296 16.72 -9.63 -19.17
C PRO A 296 17.68 -8.80 -18.30
N TRP A 297 17.48 -8.81 -16.97
CA TRP A 297 18.33 -8.05 -16.05
C TRP A 297 19.81 -8.39 -16.20
N THR A 298 20.68 -7.38 -16.25
CA THR A 298 22.13 -7.54 -16.30
C THR A 298 22.66 -8.22 -15.05
N ALA A 299 22.24 -7.75 -13.85
CA ALA A 299 22.54 -8.41 -12.58
C ALA A 299 21.71 -9.69 -12.40
N GLU A 300 22.24 -10.65 -11.66
CA GLU A 300 21.57 -11.95 -11.45
C GLU A 300 20.41 -11.85 -10.44
N GLU A 301 20.60 -11.12 -9.35
CA GLU A 301 19.64 -11.06 -8.25
C GLU A 301 18.27 -10.50 -8.67
N PRO A 302 18.17 -9.46 -9.50
CA PRO A 302 16.88 -8.99 -10.03
C PRO A 302 16.10 -10.04 -10.82
N ARG A 303 16.78 -11.02 -11.47
CA ARG A 303 16.10 -12.12 -12.19
C ARG A 303 15.29 -13.03 -11.28
N ARG A 304 15.58 -13.01 -9.98
CA ARG A 304 14.91 -13.81 -8.94
C ARG A 304 14.04 -12.98 -8.00
N ALA A 305 14.08 -11.67 -8.13
CA ALA A 305 13.40 -10.75 -7.23
C ALA A 305 11.95 -10.48 -7.65
N GLY A 306 11.01 -10.60 -6.71
CA GLY A 306 9.61 -10.24 -6.93
C GLY A 306 9.44 -8.74 -7.18
N THR A 307 10.27 -7.91 -6.54
CA THR A 307 10.31 -6.45 -6.72
C THR A 307 11.73 -6.02 -7.11
N VAL A 308 11.85 -5.12 -8.08
CA VAL A 308 13.12 -4.48 -8.42
C VAL A 308 12.93 -2.97 -8.33
N GLN A 309 13.83 -2.30 -7.60
CA GLN A 309 13.82 -0.85 -7.45
C GLN A 309 14.96 -0.25 -8.26
N ILE A 310 14.65 0.71 -9.14
CA ILE A 310 15.61 1.34 -10.03
C ILE A 310 15.82 2.79 -9.64
N GLY A 311 17.00 3.08 -9.15
CA GLY A 311 17.46 4.41 -8.74
C GLY A 311 18.86 4.28 -8.17
N PRO A 312 19.94 4.50 -8.96
CA PRO A 312 21.28 4.00 -8.66
C PRO A 312 21.89 4.56 -7.36
N ARG A 313 21.41 5.72 -6.90
CA ARG A 313 21.90 6.35 -5.67
C ARG A 313 20.75 6.90 -4.85
N ALA A 314 20.91 6.91 -3.53
CA ALA A 314 19.93 7.48 -2.61
C ALA A 314 19.55 8.94 -2.94
N ARG A 315 20.53 9.73 -3.36
CA ARG A 315 20.31 11.13 -3.80
C ARG A 315 19.47 11.23 -5.08
N ASP A 316 19.60 10.29 -6.01
CA ASP A 316 18.87 10.29 -7.27
C ASP A 316 17.39 9.89 -7.01
N ILE A 317 17.17 8.97 -6.07
CA ILE A 317 15.84 8.61 -5.57
C ILE A 317 15.17 9.83 -4.93
N ASP A 318 15.86 10.51 -4.01
CA ASP A 318 15.31 11.70 -3.33
C ASP A 318 15.05 12.84 -4.31
N ALA A 319 15.95 13.08 -5.28
CA ALA A 319 15.75 14.09 -6.30
C ALA A 319 14.51 13.83 -7.16
N ALA A 320 14.25 12.57 -7.55
CA ALA A 320 13.05 12.21 -8.30
C ALA A 320 11.76 12.47 -7.47
N LEU A 321 11.77 12.12 -6.19
CA LEU A 321 10.66 12.37 -5.28
C LEU A 321 10.43 13.88 -5.01
N GLN A 322 11.51 14.65 -4.88
CA GLN A 322 11.44 16.12 -4.73
C GLN A 322 10.84 16.77 -5.97
N LEU A 323 11.26 16.34 -7.18
CA LEU A 323 10.69 16.85 -8.43
C LEU A 323 9.18 16.58 -8.50
N ALA A 324 8.75 15.33 -8.28
CA ALA A 324 7.34 14.96 -8.31
C ALA A 324 6.52 15.75 -7.29
N SER A 325 7.01 15.86 -6.05
CA SER A 325 6.34 16.63 -5.00
C SER A 325 6.35 18.15 -5.25
N GLY A 326 7.34 18.63 -6.01
CA GLY A 326 7.51 20.04 -6.39
C GLY A 326 6.82 20.44 -7.71
N GLY A 327 5.94 19.58 -8.26
CA GLY A 327 5.15 19.92 -9.46
C GLY A 327 5.88 19.67 -10.79
N ARG A 328 6.98 18.90 -10.81
CA ARG A 328 7.75 18.60 -12.01
C ARG A 328 7.94 17.09 -12.18
N ALA A 329 7.67 16.56 -13.39
CA ALA A 329 7.95 15.17 -13.69
C ALA A 329 9.48 14.94 -13.82
N PRO A 330 10.03 13.88 -13.21
CA PRO A 330 11.46 13.58 -13.29
C PRO A 330 11.82 13.01 -14.67
N ARG A 331 12.94 13.47 -15.25
CA ARG A 331 13.48 12.91 -16.50
C ARG A 331 14.05 11.49 -16.31
N ASN A 332 14.61 11.22 -15.14
CA ASN A 332 15.11 9.91 -14.72
C ASN A 332 14.33 9.52 -13.47
N PRO A 333 13.14 8.92 -13.63
CA PRO A 333 12.30 8.56 -12.50
C PRO A 333 12.97 7.45 -11.66
N PHE A 334 12.79 7.52 -10.35
CA PHE A 334 12.91 6.34 -9.50
C PHE A 334 11.74 5.41 -9.82
N LEU A 335 12.05 4.13 -10.04
CA LEU A 335 11.02 3.13 -10.38
C LEU A 335 10.91 2.08 -9.29
N ILE A 336 9.68 1.73 -8.98
CA ILE A 336 9.34 0.50 -8.29
C ILE A 336 8.71 -0.43 -9.32
N THR A 337 9.25 -1.63 -9.46
CA THR A 337 8.77 -2.62 -10.42
C THR A 337 8.41 -3.93 -9.73
N ALA A 338 7.57 -4.75 -10.33
CA ALA A 338 7.34 -6.10 -9.88
C ALA A 338 7.21 -7.09 -11.03
N GLN A 339 7.56 -8.33 -10.72
CA GLN A 339 7.57 -9.50 -11.60
C GLN A 339 6.62 -10.58 -11.05
N PRO A 340 5.27 -10.37 -11.14
CA PRO A 340 4.30 -11.28 -10.53
C PRO A 340 4.43 -12.72 -10.99
N SER A 341 4.77 -12.94 -12.26
CA SER A 341 4.93 -14.29 -12.85
C SER A 341 6.04 -15.12 -12.22
N LEU A 342 7.01 -14.52 -11.50
CA LEU A 342 8.03 -15.27 -10.76
C LEU A 342 7.46 -15.99 -9.53
N ALA A 343 6.47 -15.40 -8.89
CA ALA A 343 5.80 -16.00 -7.73
C ALA A 343 4.56 -16.79 -8.16
N ASP A 344 3.86 -16.32 -9.18
CA ASP A 344 2.60 -16.88 -9.68
C ASP A 344 2.64 -17.01 -11.22
N PRO A 345 3.15 -18.13 -11.76
CA PRO A 345 3.19 -18.37 -13.21
C PRO A 345 1.81 -18.33 -13.88
N GLY A 346 0.73 -18.58 -13.14
CA GLY A 346 -0.64 -18.50 -13.64
C GLY A 346 -1.14 -17.09 -14.00
N ARG A 347 -0.30 -16.06 -13.80
CA ARG A 347 -0.63 -14.66 -14.14
C ARG A 347 -0.49 -14.36 -15.65
N ALA A 348 0.16 -15.23 -16.41
CA ALA A 348 0.36 -15.11 -17.86
C ALA A 348 0.26 -16.48 -18.55
N PRO A 349 0.07 -16.55 -19.88
CA PRO A 349 0.21 -17.77 -20.63
C PRO A 349 1.59 -18.41 -20.48
N ALA A 350 1.68 -19.74 -20.72
CA ALA A 350 2.93 -20.49 -20.54
C ALA A 350 4.11 -19.85 -21.30
N GLY A 351 5.23 -19.65 -20.60
CA GLY A 351 6.44 -19.01 -21.14
C GLY A 351 6.36 -17.48 -21.26
N LYS A 352 5.22 -16.87 -20.97
CA LYS A 352 5.05 -15.40 -20.96
C LYS A 352 5.07 -14.86 -19.54
N HIS A 353 5.22 -13.54 -19.42
CA HIS A 353 5.33 -12.88 -18.13
C HIS A 353 4.47 -11.61 -18.06
N VAL A 354 3.92 -11.34 -16.88
CA VAL A 354 3.44 -10.01 -16.53
C VAL A 354 4.54 -9.27 -15.77
N PHE A 355 4.65 -8.00 -16.08
CA PHE A 355 5.57 -7.09 -15.43
C PHE A 355 4.89 -5.73 -15.26
N TRP A 356 5.18 -5.00 -14.20
CA TRP A 356 4.79 -3.61 -14.11
C TRP A 356 5.89 -2.75 -13.51
N ALA A 357 5.85 -1.48 -13.87
CA ALA A 357 6.69 -0.43 -13.32
C ALA A 357 5.86 0.81 -13.02
N TYR A 358 6.19 1.54 -11.96
CA TYR A 358 5.69 2.88 -11.80
C TYR A 358 6.76 3.83 -11.29
N GLY A 359 6.62 5.10 -11.69
CA GLY A 359 7.37 6.23 -11.17
C GLY A 359 6.42 7.26 -10.56
N HIS A 360 6.99 8.21 -9.81
CA HIS A 360 6.23 9.28 -9.19
C HIS A 360 6.22 10.53 -10.07
N VAL A 361 5.05 11.14 -10.20
CA VAL A 361 4.79 12.35 -10.97
C VAL A 361 3.98 13.35 -10.13
N PRO A 362 3.87 14.62 -10.53
CA PRO A 362 3.00 15.58 -9.83
C PRO A 362 1.55 15.14 -9.79
N ALA A 363 0.82 15.55 -8.75
CA ALA A 363 -0.63 15.35 -8.69
C ALA A 363 -1.32 16.03 -9.89
N GLY A 364 -2.22 15.31 -10.54
CA GLY A 364 -2.96 15.81 -11.71
C GLY A 364 -2.13 15.97 -12.99
N TRP A 365 -0.87 15.52 -13.00
CA TRP A 365 -0.03 15.58 -14.19
C TRP A 365 -0.63 14.73 -15.33
N ASP A 366 -0.71 15.29 -16.54
CA ASP A 366 -1.35 14.71 -17.73
C ASP A 366 -0.36 14.30 -18.84
N GLY A 367 0.94 14.40 -18.58
CA GLY A 367 1.99 14.00 -19.54
C GLY A 367 2.20 12.49 -19.62
N ASP A 368 3.19 12.09 -20.41
CA ASP A 368 3.59 10.69 -20.63
C ASP A 368 5.01 10.44 -20.10
N LEU A 369 5.15 9.48 -19.19
CA LEU A 369 6.43 9.05 -18.61
C LEU A 369 6.97 7.76 -19.26
N THR A 370 6.26 7.17 -20.22
CA THR A 370 6.54 5.84 -20.78
C THR A 370 7.98 5.71 -21.26
N ASP A 371 8.44 6.64 -22.12
CA ASP A 371 9.79 6.57 -22.65
C ASP A 371 10.88 6.75 -21.58
N ALA A 372 10.63 7.58 -20.56
CA ALA A 372 11.56 7.75 -19.44
C ALA A 372 11.65 6.47 -18.57
N VAL A 373 10.54 5.79 -18.35
CA VAL A 373 10.49 4.50 -17.63
C VAL A 373 11.23 3.43 -18.42
N GLU A 374 10.94 3.30 -19.71
CA GLU A 374 11.57 2.28 -20.56
C GLU A 374 13.06 2.51 -20.76
N ARG A 375 13.53 3.76 -20.85
CA ARG A 375 14.97 4.06 -20.82
C ARG A 375 15.65 3.59 -19.55
N GLN A 376 14.99 3.76 -18.40
CA GLN A 376 15.54 3.27 -17.14
C GLN A 376 15.53 1.73 -17.07
N LEU A 377 14.51 1.08 -17.61
CA LEU A 377 14.48 -0.39 -17.71
C LEU A 377 15.59 -0.91 -18.63
N GLU A 378 15.73 -0.34 -19.84
CA GLU A 378 16.79 -0.70 -20.81
C GLU A 378 18.20 -0.54 -20.23
N ARG A 379 18.41 0.45 -19.36
CA ARG A 379 19.71 0.67 -18.70
C ARG A 379 20.16 -0.51 -17.86
N PHE A 380 19.23 -1.19 -17.19
CA PHE A 380 19.51 -2.30 -16.27
C PHE A 380 19.10 -3.67 -16.82
N ALA A 381 18.30 -3.68 -17.89
CA ALA A 381 17.78 -4.86 -18.56
C ALA A 381 17.80 -4.63 -20.09
N PRO A 382 18.99 -4.61 -20.73
CA PRO A 382 19.10 -4.40 -22.18
C PRO A 382 18.29 -5.42 -22.97
N GLY A 383 17.51 -4.96 -23.96
CA GLY A 383 16.57 -5.77 -24.74
C GLY A 383 15.18 -5.92 -24.09
N PHE A 384 14.88 -5.17 -23.02
CA PHE A 384 13.56 -5.18 -22.41
C PHE A 384 12.45 -4.82 -23.41
N ARG A 385 12.66 -3.79 -24.24
CA ARG A 385 11.68 -3.34 -25.23
C ARG A 385 11.33 -4.40 -26.27
N ASP A 386 12.27 -5.25 -26.62
CA ASP A 386 12.09 -6.32 -27.60
C ASP A 386 11.16 -7.44 -27.09
N LEU A 387 11.01 -7.53 -25.77
CA LEU A 387 10.11 -8.50 -25.12
C LEU A 387 8.67 -7.98 -24.96
N VAL A 388 8.40 -6.70 -25.21
CA VAL A 388 7.09 -6.12 -24.96
C VAL A 388 6.09 -6.54 -26.04
N LEU A 389 5.15 -7.43 -25.68
CA LEU A 389 4.04 -7.82 -26.54
C LEU A 389 2.92 -6.76 -26.53
N ALA A 390 2.63 -6.22 -25.36
CA ALA A 390 1.67 -5.13 -25.19
C ALA A 390 1.93 -4.40 -23.86
N ARG A 391 1.48 -3.15 -23.80
CA ARG A 391 1.51 -2.36 -22.57
C ARG A 391 0.22 -1.59 -22.35
N ALA A 392 -0.13 -1.35 -21.09
CA ALA A 392 -1.16 -0.42 -20.66
C ALA A 392 -0.53 0.64 -19.77
N THR A 393 -0.94 1.89 -19.96
CA THR A 393 -0.43 3.03 -19.17
C THR A 393 -1.55 3.66 -18.36
N ALA A 394 -1.24 4.08 -17.14
CA ALA A 394 -2.16 4.81 -16.29
C ALA A 394 -1.43 5.96 -15.59
N GLY A 395 -1.65 7.17 -16.06
CA GLY A 395 -1.25 8.41 -15.38
C GLY A 395 -2.29 8.87 -14.35
N PRO A 396 -2.06 10.01 -13.69
CA PRO A 396 -2.96 10.53 -12.67
C PRO A 396 -4.43 10.65 -13.10
N PRO A 397 -4.79 11.13 -14.31
CA PRO A 397 -6.18 11.17 -14.75
C PRO A 397 -6.83 9.79 -14.86
N GLN A 398 -6.12 8.80 -15.42
CA GLN A 398 -6.61 7.43 -15.58
C GLN A 398 -6.75 6.73 -14.23
N LEU A 399 -5.81 6.94 -13.30
CA LEU A 399 -5.88 6.42 -11.94
C LEU A 399 -7.07 6.99 -11.17
N ALA A 400 -7.32 8.31 -11.28
CA ALA A 400 -8.46 8.97 -10.66
C ALA A 400 -9.79 8.53 -11.26
N ALA A 401 -9.86 8.29 -12.58
CA ALA A 401 -11.04 7.77 -13.25
C ALA A 401 -11.37 6.33 -12.82
N ARG A 402 -10.33 5.49 -12.63
CA ARG A 402 -10.47 4.11 -12.15
C ARG A 402 -10.92 4.04 -10.68
N ASN A 403 -10.40 4.92 -9.84
CA ASN A 403 -10.78 5.00 -8.44
C ASN A 403 -10.84 6.48 -8.01
N PRO A 404 -12.05 7.06 -7.83
CA PRO A 404 -12.23 8.47 -7.45
C PRO A 404 -11.58 8.87 -6.13
N ASN A 405 -11.16 7.91 -5.31
CA ASN A 405 -10.41 8.16 -4.08
C ASN A 405 -8.93 8.48 -4.34
N TYR A 406 -8.41 8.22 -5.55
CA TYR A 406 -7.06 8.62 -5.98
C TYR A 406 -7.07 10.05 -6.50
N VAL A 407 -7.40 10.98 -5.63
CA VAL A 407 -7.51 12.41 -5.96
C VAL A 407 -6.19 12.92 -6.54
N GLY A 408 -6.24 13.40 -7.79
CA GLY A 408 -5.04 13.80 -8.53
C GLY A 408 -4.06 12.68 -8.87
N GLY A 409 -4.48 11.41 -8.75
CA GLY A 409 -3.62 10.23 -8.97
C GLY A 409 -2.80 9.81 -7.74
N ASP A 410 -3.07 10.39 -6.56
CA ASP A 410 -2.45 9.98 -5.30
C ASP A 410 -2.99 8.63 -4.82
N ILE A 411 -2.22 7.57 -5.07
CA ILE A 411 -2.58 6.19 -4.70
C ILE A 411 -2.49 5.91 -3.19
N ALA A 412 -1.89 6.83 -2.41
CA ALA A 412 -1.80 6.75 -0.94
C ALA A 412 -3.00 7.40 -0.23
N CYS A 413 -3.90 8.05 -0.99
CA CYS A 413 -5.06 8.78 -0.46
C CYS A 413 -4.67 9.81 0.61
N GLY A 414 -3.58 10.54 0.37
CA GLY A 414 -3.15 11.66 1.20
C GLY A 414 -1.65 11.84 1.30
N ALA A 415 -1.19 13.07 1.24
CA ALA A 415 0.22 13.42 1.30
C ALA A 415 0.87 12.89 2.58
N ALA A 416 1.97 12.18 2.40
CA ALA A 416 2.79 11.67 3.50
C ALA A 416 3.87 12.71 3.87
N SER A 417 3.46 13.95 4.14
CA SER A 417 4.36 15.06 4.43
C SER A 417 3.99 15.80 5.70
N GLY A 418 5.00 16.28 6.41
CA GLY A 418 4.84 17.04 7.64
C GLY A 418 4.01 16.27 8.69
N LEU A 419 3.22 17.02 9.44
CA LEU A 419 2.38 16.45 10.49
C LEU A 419 1.25 15.56 9.96
N GLN A 420 0.83 15.70 8.69
CA GLN A 420 -0.25 14.88 8.13
C GLN A 420 0.11 13.40 8.05
N LEU A 421 1.40 13.06 7.92
CA LEU A 421 1.84 11.65 7.98
C LEU A 421 1.44 10.98 9.31
N LEU A 422 1.45 11.73 10.40
CA LEU A 422 1.16 11.23 11.75
C LEU A 422 -0.29 11.52 12.20
N LEU A 423 -0.86 12.64 11.75
CA LEU A 423 -2.11 13.20 12.27
C LEU A 423 -3.22 13.26 11.21
N ARG A 424 -3.33 12.19 10.42
CA ARG A 424 -4.37 12.06 9.37
C ARG A 424 -5.69 11.52 9.91
N PRO A 425 -6.84 11.82 9.29
CA PRO A 425 -7.06 12.80 8.22
C PRO A 425 -7.13 14.22 8.76
N ARG A 426 -7.13 14.39 10.08
CA ARG A 426 -7.14 15.65 10.83
C ARG A 426 -6.52 15.43 12.22
N LEU A 427 -6.10 16.51 12.87
CA LEU A 427 -5.68 16.45 14.27
C LEU A 427 -6.86 16.04 15.16
N SER A 428 -6.85 14.82 15.65
CA SER A 428 -7.90 14.26 16.50
C SER A 428 -7.40 13.04 17.28
N LEU A 429 -7.85 12.90 18.52
CA LEU A 429 -7.68 11.67 19.30
C LEU A 429 -8.58 10.53 18.77
N PHE A 430 -9.64 10.88 18.04
CA PHE A 430 -10.61 9.97 17.44
C PHE A 430 -10.70 10.16 15.92
N PRO A 431 -9.65 9.85 15.16
CA PRO A 431 -9.55 10.19 13.74
C PRO A 431 -10.55 9.44 12.85
N TYR A 432 -11.18 8.39 13.34
CA TYR A 432 -12.21 7.63 12.61
C TYR A 432 -13.62 8.23 12.76
N ALA A 433 -13.88 9.04 13.79
CA ALA A 433 -15.14 9.75 13.96
C ALA A 433 -15.16 11.04 13.13
N THR A 434 -16.35 11.46 12.70
CA THR A 434 -16.56 12.73 11.99
C THR A 434 -17.29 13.76 12.85
N ALA A 435 -17.69 14.88 12.28
CA ALA A 435 -18.55 15.84 12.94
C ALA A 435 -20.01 15.35 13.04
N HIS A 436 -20.41 14.40 12.19
CA HIS A 436 -21.72 13.77 12.25
C HIS A 436 -21.67 12.53 13.17
N PRO A 437 -22.56 12.42 14.18
CA PRO A 437 -22.47 11.40 15.23
C PRO A 437 -22.52 9.96 14.68
N ALA A 438 -23.29 9.71 13.64
CA ALA A 438 -23.45 8.39 13.04
C ALA A 438 -22.48 8.09 11.88
N VAL A 439 -21.58 9.02 11.50
CA VAL A 439 -20.71 8.86 10.32
C VAL A 439 -19.25 8.69 10.72
N PHE A 440 -18.61 7.66 10.18
CA PHE A 440 -17.23 7.28 10.46
C PHE A 440 -16.42 7.16 9.16
N ILE A 441 -15.10 7.26 9.25
CA ILE A 441 -14.16 7.06 8.13
C ILE A 441 -13.18 5.92 8.45
N CYS A 442 -12.90 5.04 7.48
CA CYS A 442 -12.01 3.90 7.65
C CYS A 442 -10.98 3.72 6.53
N SER A 443 -10.87 4.71 5.63
CA SER A 443 -9.97 4.62 4.46
C SER A 443 -8.49 4.73 4.83
N SER A 444 -7.61 4.52 3.83
CA SER A 444 -6.16 4.76 3.94
C SER A 444 -5.78 6.19 4.31
N ALA A 445 -6.72 7.14 4.25
CA ALA A 445 -6.57 8.47 4.80
C ALA A 445 -6.56 8.51 6.34
N THR A 446 -6.89 7.41 7.02
CA THR A 446 -6.85 7.30 8.49
C THR A 446 -5.63 6.51 8.96
N PRO A 447 -5.20 6.64 10.22
CA PRO A 447 -4.12 5.79 10.74
C PRO A 447 -4.43 4.28 10.59
N PRO A 448 -3.44 3.42 10.38
CA PRO A 448 -2.01 3.71 10.32
C PRO A 448 -1.54 4.31 8.99
N GLY A 449 -2.42 4.50 8.02
CA GLY A 449 -2.12 5.06 6.72
C GLY A 449 -2.32 4.06 5.56
N PRO A 450 -1.71 4.33 4.39
CA PRO A 450 -1.87 3.49 3.20
C PRO A 450 -1.22 2.12 3.35
N GLY A 451 -1.77 1.16 2.65
CA GLY A 451 -1.36 -0.23 2.60
C GLY A 451 -2.55 -1.17 2.62
N VAL A 452 -2.38 -2.37 2.06
CA VAL A 452 -3.43 -3.39 2.06
C VAL A 452 -3.25 -4.26 3.31
N HIS A 453 -3.68 -3.74 4.45
CA HIS A 453 -3.56 -4.39 5.75
C HIS A 453 -4.86 -4.40 6.57
N GLY A 454 -5.92 -3.72 6.13
CA GLY A 454 -7.22 -3.70 6.80
C GLY A 454 -7.27 -3.00 8.18
N MET A 455 -6.14 -2.52 8.71
CA MET A 455 -6.09 -1.98 10.07
C MET A 455 -6.87 -0.67 10.25
N SER A 456 -6.97 0.16 9.21
CA SER A 456 -7.83 1.36 9.27
C SER A 456 -9.30 0.95 9.45
N GLY A 457 -9.75 -0.08 8.71
CA GLY A 457 -11.08 -0.67 8.87
C GLY A 457 -11.31 -1.27 10.26
N HIS A 458 -10.36 -2.05 10.76
CA HIS A 458 -10.40 -2.64 12.09
C HIS A 458 -10.52 -1.60 13.21
N ASN A 459 -9.71 -0.55 13.14
CA ASN A 459 -9.72 0.51 14.14
C ASN A 459 -11.01 1.34 14.08
N ALA A 460 -11.51 1.62 12.87
CA ALA A 460 -12.80 2.29 12.67
C ALA A 460 -13.97 1.43 13.22
N ALA A 461 -13.97 0.11 12.95
CA ALA A 461 -14.97 -0.80 13.48
C ALA A 461 -15.00 -0.82 15.02
N LYS A 462 -13.85 -0.68 15.69
CA LYS A 462 -13.80 -0.51 17.15
C LYS A 462 -14.47 0.79 17.61
N ALA A 463 -14.29 1.88 16.87
CA ALA A 463 -14.93 3.15 17.18
C ALA A 463 -16.44 3.06 17.01
N VAL A 464 -16.90 2.48 15.90
CA VAL A 464 -18.33 2.21 15.62
C VAL A 464 -18.94 1.29 16.69
N TRP A 465 -18.29 0.19 17.04
CA TRP A 465 -18.75 -0.72 18.08
C TRP A 465 -18.97 -0.03 19.44
N ARG A 466 -18.04 0.85 19.85
CA ARG A 466 -18.18 1.63 21.08
C ARG A 466 -19.36 2.60 21.01
N HIS A 467 -19.63 3.15 19.84
CA HIS A 467 -20.78 4.03 19.62
C HIS A 467 -22.10 3.25 19.74
N LEU A 468 -22.23 2.15 19.01
CA LEU A 468 -23.43 1.31 19.00
C LEU A 468 -23.80 0.76 20.38
N ARG A 469 -22.81 0.48 21.24
CA ARG A 469 -23.04 0.02 22.62
C ARG A 469 -23.49 1.09 23.60
N LYS A 470 -23.32 2.36 23.30
CA LYS A 470 -23.82 3.44 24.17
C LYS A 470 -25.30 3.70 23.97
N ASP A 471 -25.81 3.32 22.80
CA ASP A 471 -27.20 3.52 22.39
C ASP A 471 -28.04 2.25 22.59
N SER A 472 -27.45 1.20 23.17
CA SER A 472 -28.09 -0.07 23.60
C SER A 472 -28.23 -0.09 25.11
#